data_7d9733ba103979e8fc1ff13a2cfb1bb5
#
_entry.id   7d9733ba103979e8fc1ff13a2cfb1bb5
#
_cell.length_a   1.000
_cell.length_b   1.000
_cell.length_c   1.000
_cell.angle_alpha   90.00
_cell.angle_beta   90.00
_cell.angle_gamma   90.00
#
_symmetry.space_group_name_H-M   'P 1'
#
loop_
_entity.id
_entity.type
_entity.pdbx_description
1 polymer ?
#
loop_
_entity_poly.entity_id
_entity_poly.type
_entity_poly.pdbx_seq_one_letter_code
_entity_poly.pdbx_strand_id
1 'polypeptide(L)'
;MNFAQLDKIARKYGTPYYLMDGGVFLANIEAFQAAFKPRYSRLVVGYSFKTNYVPALCKIAKEAGCYAEVVSEMEYVLAKRIGFEHIIFNGPIKKDSVLITALKDKAVINLDSTYELDTVLKYKSEHPEEEVSVGLRLNIDLTDKDGVSKLQCGLRIGRFGFSQTMLKGVVSLLRDNGIKIVSLHGHTSSSDRAVANYNLIVLQMLQVCECLELNDLQYFDVGGGFFGAAAKGIDVSNKPKYENYANCILDACLSNEWFKQVQPTIVIEPGVSVVANVFSYVSKIFQVKDIAGQKFLTT
;
A
#
# COMPACT_ATOMS: atom_id res chain seq x y z
N MET A 1 19.61 17.30 13.18
CA MET A 1 20.03 17.30 14.61
C MET A 1 21.54 17.36 14.67
N ASN A 2 22.13 18.12 15.61
CA ASN A 2 23.59 18.24 15.78
C ASN A 2 24.10 17.25 16.85
N PHE A 3 25.46 17.15 16.97
CA PHE A 3 26.11 16.22 17.90
C PHE A 3 25.68 16.41 19.36
N ALA A 4 25.59 17.69 19.82
CA ALA A 4 25.20 17.96 21.21
C ALA A 4 23.78 17.47 21.55
N GLN A 5 22.85 17.55 20.59
CA GLN A 5 21.49 17.02 20.75
C GLN A 5 21.49 15.50 20.80
N LEU A 6 22.26 14.83 19.95
CA LEU A 6 22.40 13.37 19.96
C LEU A 6 23.05 12.87 21.24
N ASP A 7 24.10 13.54 21.74
CA ASP A 7 24.78 13.22 22.99
C ASP A 7 23.85 13.37 24.20
N LYS A 8 23.03 14.42 24.23
CA LYS A 8 22.04 14.63 25.29
C LYS A 8 21.02 13.47 25.34
N ILE A 9 20.56 12.97 24.17
CA ILE A 9 19.66 11.82 24.08
C ILE A 9 20.39 10.55 24.55
N ALA A 10 21.62 10.35 24.09
CA ALA A 10 22.44 9.19 24.46
C ALA A 10 22.73 9.13 25.97
N ARG A 11 22.99 10.28 26.62
CA ARG A 11 23.14 10.35 28.08
C ARG A 11 21.87 10.02 28.83
N LYS A 12 20.70 10.36 28.28
CA LYS A 12 19.42 10.15 28.96
C LYS A 12 18.89 8.72 28.78
N TYR A 13 19.04 8.14 27.58
CA TYR A 13 18.40 6.88 27.22
C TYR A 13 19.37 5.74 26.93
N GLY A 14 20.67 6.02 26.88
CA GLY A 14 21.68 5.05 26.45
C GLY A 14 21.86 4.99 24.93
N THR A 15 22.75 4.12 24.49
CA THR A 15 22.97 3.75 23.07
C THR A 15 23.01 2.23 22.98
N PRO A 16 22.64 1.60 21.83
CA PRO A 16 22.15 2.25 20.60
C PRO A 16 20.67 2.64 20.67
N TYR A 17 20.23 3.54 19.77
CA TYR A 17 18.83 3.89 19.61
C TYR A 17 18.49 4.27 18.16
N TYR A 18 17.24 4.14 17.78
CA TYR A 18 16.71 4.70 16.56
C TYR A 18 16.09 6.07 16.84
N LEU A 19 16.48 7.04 16.05
CA LEU A 19 15.90 8.38 16.06
C LEU A 19 14.94 8.49 14.88
N MET A 20 13.68 8.80 15.17
CA MET A 20 12.64 9.04 14.18
C MET A 20 12.49 10.54 13.90
N ASP A 21 12.44 10.93 12.63
CA ASP A 21 12.10 12.29 12.20
C ASP A 21 10.68 12.33 11.62
N GLY A 22 9.72 12.70 12.45
CA GLY A 22 8.30 12.77 12.06
C GLY A 22 8.01 13.86 11.03
N GLY A 23 8.79 14.96 11.03
CA GLY A 23 8.64 16.04 10.05
C GLY A 23 9.04 15.58 8.63
N VAL A 24 10.13 14.80 8.54
CA VAL A 24 10.54 14.19 7.26
C VAL A 24 9.49 13.23 6.75
N PHE A 25 8.91 12.42 7.64
CA PHE A 25 7.84 11.49 7.25
C PHE A 25 6.60 12.22 6.71
N LEU A 26 6.14 13.25 7.42
CA LEU A 26 5.00 14.06 6.98
C LEU A 26 5.27 14.70 5.61
N ALA A 27 6.46 15.32 5.44
CA ALA A 27 6.83 15.93 4.16
C ALA A 27 6.85 14.92 3.00
N ASN A 28 7.28 13.67 3.23
CA ASN A 28 7.25 12.63 2.22
C ASN A 28 5.80 12.26 1.81
N ILE A 29 4.87 12.18 2.76
CA ILE A 29 3.45 11.93 2.49
C ILE A 29 2.86 13.10 1.68
N GLU A 30 3.10 14.33 2.11
CA GLU A 30 2.61 15.54 1.45
C GLU A 30 3.14 15.65 0.02
N ALA A 31 4.44 15.35 -0.20
CA ALA A 31 5.04 15.36 -1.53
C ALA A 31 4.38 14.30 -2.45
N PHE A 32 4.07 13.12 -1.90
CA PHE A 32 3.36 12.09 -2.66
C PHE A 32 1.94 12.53 -3.04
N GLN A 33 1.20 13.11 -2.11
CA GLN A 33 -0.14 13.66 -2.37
C GLN A 33 -0.09 14.80 -3.40
N ALA A 34 0.90 15.69 -3.29
CA ALA A 34 1.08 16.82 -4.20
C ALA A 34 1.33 16.41 -5.65
N ALA A 35 1.90 15.23 -5.88
CA ALA A 35 2.12 14.71 -7.22
C ALA A 35 0.82 14.34 -7.97
N PHE A 36 -0.24 13.95 -7.25
CA PHE A 36 -1.52 13.49 -7.83
C PHE A 36 -2.61 14.57 -7.81
N LYS A 37 -2.77 15.26 -6.67
CA LYS A 37 -3.92 16.16 -6.39
C LYS A 37 -4.17 17.24 -7.44
N PRO A 38 -3.16 17.86 -8.08
CA PRO A 38 -3.40 18.90 -9.08
C PRO A 38 -4.19 18.42 -10.32
N ARG A 39 -4.05 17.12 -10.65
CA ARG A 39 -4.72 16.51 -11.81
C ARG A 39 -5.96 15.70 -11.43
N TYR A 40 -5.98 15.13 -10.22
CA TYR A 40 -7.09 14.32 -9.72
C TYR A 40 -7.22 14.44 -8.20
N SER A 41 -8.27 15.11 -7.74
CA SER A 41 -8.44 15.45 -6.31
C SER A 41 -8.95 14.29 -5.46
N ARG A 42 -9.62 13.28 -6.06
CA ARG A 42 -10.11 12.08 -5.36
C ARG A 42 -8.97 11.09 -5.15
N LEU A 43 -8.12 11.38 -4.19
CA LEU A 43 -6.94 10.60 -3.84
C LEU A 43 -6.93 10.26 -2.35
N VAL A 44 -6.63 9.00 -2.05
CA VAL A 44 -6.34 8.49 -0.71
C VAL A 44 -4.94 7.90 -0.67
N VAL A 45 -4.19 8.24 0.35
CA VAL A 45 -2.94 7.56 0.71
C VAL A 45 -3.27 6.50 1.77
N GLY A 46 -3.17 5.23 1.42
CA GLY A 46 -3.20 4.10 2.35
C GLY A 46 -1.80 3.88 2.91
N TYR A 47 -1.51 4.37 4.10
CA TYR A 47 -0.19 4.15 4.68
C TYR A 47 0.04 2.68 5.02
N SER A 48 1.07 2.06 4.42
CA SER A 48 1.31 0.62 4.49
C SER A 48 1.98 0.21 5.80
N PHE A 49 1.20 -0.34 6.75
CA PHE A 49 1.65 -0.76 8.08
C PHE A 49 2.70 -1.86 8.01
N LYS A 50 2.58 -2.81 7.06
CA LYS A 50 3.59 -3.89 6.87
C LYS A 50 5.01 -3.38 6.67
N THR A 51 5.17 -2.14 6.22
CA THR A 51 6.49 -1.52 6.06
C THR A 51 7.04 -1.02 7.39
N ASN A 52 6.22 -0.33 8.17
CA ASN A 52 6.59 0.15 9.49
C ASN A 52 5.34 0.55 10.30
N TYR A 53 5.04 -0.19 11.33
CA TYR A 53 3.90 0.03 12.22
C TYR A 53 4.25 0.62 13.58
N VAL A 54 5.38 1.37 13.69
CA VAL A 54 5.69 2.11 14.93
C VAL A 54 4.53 3.06 15.24
N PRO A 55 3.89 2.98 16.43
CA PRO A 55 2.66 3.73 16.72
C PRO A 55 2.78 5.24 16.54
N ALA A 56 3.96 5.81 16.84
CA ALA A 56 4.20 7.24 16.65
C ALA A 56 4.14 7.64 15.18
N LEU A 57 4.71 6.80 14.28
CA LEU A 57 4.66 7.00 12.83
C LEU A 57 3.23 6.88 12.31
N CYS A 58 2.52 5.84 12.73
CA CYS A 58 1.13 5.62 12.35
C CYS A 58 0.20 6.77 12.79
N LYS A 59 0.45 7.39 13.96
CA LYS A 59 -0.28 8.58 14.40
C LYS A 59 -0.06 9.77 13.46
N ILE A 60 1.18 10.02 13.03
CA ILE A 60 1.47 11.08 12.06
C ILE A 60 0.75 10.80 10.73
N ALA A 61 0.76 9.56 10.25
CA ALA A 61 0.03 9.18 9.04
C ALA A 61 -1.48 9.45 9.18
N LYS A 62 -2.08 9.08 10.32
CA LYS A 62 -3.48 9.37 10.62
C LYS A 62 -3.76 10.87 10.60
N GLU A 63 -2.94 11.68 11.28
CA GLU A 63 -3.08 13.14 11.35
C GLU A 63 -2.90 13.80 9.97
N ALA A 64 -2.10 13.19 9.08
CA ALA A 64 -1.95 13.59 7.69
C ALA A 64 -3.15 13.19 6.79
N GLY A 65 -4.18 12.56 7.35
CA GLY A 65 -5.38 12.13 6.61
C GLY A 65 -5.19 10.85 5.80
N CYS A 66 -4.16 10.04 6.11
CA CYS A 66 -4.00 8.73 5.50
C CYS A 66 -5.03 7.72 6.03
N TYR A 67 -5.39 6.75 5.18
CA TYR A 67 -6.03 5.51 5.64
C TYR A 67 -4.95 4.55 6.16
N ALA A 68 -5.33 3.61 7.04
CA ALA A 68 -4.42 2.53 7.42
C ALA A 68 -4.52 1.39 6.40
N GLU A 69 -3.45 1.13 5.65
CA GLU A 69 -3.35 -0.10 4.85
C GLU A 69 -2.71 -1.19 5.72
N VAL A 70 -3.47 -2.27 5.95
CA VAL A 70 -3.10 -3.36 6.84
C VAL A 70 -3.24 -4.71 6.14
N VAL A 71 -2.38 -5.68 6.52
CA VAL A 71 -2.34 -7.00 5.89
C VAL A 71 -2.46 -8.16 6.88
N SER A 72 -2.69 -7.85 8.15
CA SER A 72 -2.79 -8.84 9.23
C SER A 72 -3.76 -8.40 10.33
N GLU A 73 -4.23 -9.38 11.12
CA GLU A 73 -5.05 -9.12 12.31
C GLU A 73 -4.36 -8.17 13.29
N MET A 74 -3.05 -8.37 13.53
CA MET A 74 -2.29 -7.53 14.44
C MET A 74 -2.28 -6.06 14.00
N GLU A 75 -2.04 -5.82 12.71
CA GLU A 75 -2.03 -4.47 12.15
C GLU A 75 -3.43 -3.85 12.17
N TYR A 76 -4.48 -4.64 11.88
CA TYR A 76 -5.87 -4.19 11.95
C TYR A 76 -6.22 -3.71 13.36
N VAL A 77 -5.94 -4.53 14.38
CA VAL A 77 -6.16 -4.19 15.79
C VAL A 77 -5.34 -2.96 16.20
N LEU A 78 -4.09 -2.85 15.74
CA LEU A 78 -3.24 -1.70 16.00
C LEU A 78 -3.83 -0.42 15.38
N ALA A 79 -4.29 -0.47 14.13
CA ALA A 79 -4.92 0.66 13.45
C ALA A 79 -6.18 1.14 14.21
N LYS A 80 -7.02 0.22 14.66
CA LYS A 80 -8.20 0.52 15.51
C LYS A 80 -7.80 1.17 16.83
N ARG A 81 -6.77 0.66 17.52
CA ARG A 81 -6.26 1.21 18.80
C ARG A 81 -5.67 2.62 18.63
N ILE A 82 -5.03 2.91 17.49
CA ILE A 82 -4.54 4.25 17.16
C ILE A 82 -5.71 5.19 16.83
N GLY A 83 -6.88 4.63 16.49
CA GLY A 83 -8.12 5.35 16.19
C GLY A 83 -8.23 5.76 14.72
N PHE A 84 -7.71 4.96 13.79
CA PHE A 84 -8.04 5.15 12.37
C PHE A 84 -9.52 4.88 12.13
N GLU A 85 -10.18 5.82 11.47
CA GLU A 85 -11.58 5.69 11.05
C GLU A 85 -11.70 4.89 9.75
N HIS A 86 -10.71 5.01 8.88
CA HIS A 86 -10.68 4.34 7.59
C HIS A 86 -9.52 3.35 7.53
N ILE A 87 -9.86 2.09 7.27
CA ILE A 87 -8.89 0.99 7.16
C ILE A 87 -9.09 0.28 5.83
N ILE A 88 -7.99 0.05 5.10
CA ILE A 88 -7.93 -0.80 3.92
C ILE A 88 -7.30 -2.11 4.38
N PHE A 89 -8.07 -3.20 4.32
CA PHE A 89 -7.63 -4.50 4.78
C PHE A 89 -7.29 -5.40 3.59
N ASN A 90 -6.00 -5.50 3.32
CA ASN A 90 -5.41 -6.35 2.30
C ASN A 90 -4.84 -7.65 2.91
N GLY A 91 -3.95 -8.27 2.19
CA GLY A 91 -3.23 -9.48 2.63
C GLY A 91 -3.90 -10.76 2.15
N PRO A 92 -3.10 -11.83 2.04
CA PRO A 92 -3.54 -13.09 1.41
C PRO A 92 -4.39 -13.98 2.31
N ILE A 93 -4.42 -13.72 3.60
CA ILE A 93 -5.17 -14.48 4.59
C ILE A 93 -5.75 -13.53 5.63
N LYS A 94 -7.07 -13.50 5.73
CA LYS A 94 -7.81 -12.84 6.80
C LYS A 94 -8.57 -13.92 7.56
N LYS A 95 -8.30 -14.09 8.86
CA LYS A 95 -9.07 -15.02 9.69
C LYS A 95 -10.54 -14.60 9.73
N ASP A 96 -11.46 -15.56 9.78
CA ASP A 96 -12.91 -15.30 9.79
C ASP A 96 -13.31 -14.26 10.82
N SER A 97 -12.79 -14.37 12.06
CA SER A 97 -13.14 -13.47 13.15
C SER A 97 -12.80 -12.01 12.86
N VAL A 98 -11.61 -11.75 12.28
CA VAL A 98 -11.19 -10.39 11.96
C VAL A 98 -11.82 -9.90 10.65
N LEU A 99 -12.09 -10.79 9.70
CA LEU A 99 -12.80 -10.47 8.48
C LEU A 99 -14.23 -10.01 8.79
N ILE A 100 -14.95 -10.76 9.62
CA ILE A 100 -16.30 -10.39 10.11
C ILE A 100 -16.26 -9.06 10.89
N THR A 101 -15.26 -8.85 11.73
CA THR A 101 -15.09 -7.57 12.42
C THR A 101 -14.90 -6.42 11.46
N ALA A 102 -14.08 -6.61 10.43
CA ALA A 102 -13.82 -5.61 9.41
C ALA A 102 -15.06 -5.30 8.55
N LEU A 103 -15.92 -6.30 8.26
CA LEU A 103 -17.22 -6.10 7.61
C LEU A 103 -18.13 -5.20 8.45
N LYS A 104 -18.25 -5.49 9.75
CA LYS A 104 -19.05 -4.69 10.71
C LYS A 104 -18.52 -3.26 10.86
N ASP A 105 -17.21 -3.10 10.82
CA ASP A 105 -16.55 -1.79 10.88
C ASP A 105 -16.64 -1.01 9.55
N LYS A 106 -17.19 -1.62 8.48
CA LYS A 106 -17.26 -1.05 7.13
C LYS A 106 -15.88 -0.67 6.56
N ALA A 107 -14.86 -1.47 6.89
CA ALA A 107 -13.53 -1.30 6.33
C ALA A 107 -13.53 -1.62 4.82
N VAL A 108 -12.60 -1.05 4.06
CA VAL A 108 -12.37 -1.43 2.66
C VAL A 108 -11.59 -2.75 2.66
N ILE A 109 -12.28 -3.86 2.41
CA ILE A 109 -11.69 -5.20 2.49
C ILE A 109 -11.45 -5.71 1.08
N ASN A 110 -10.20 -5.86 0.67
CA ASN A 110 -9.86 -6.45 -0.62
C ASN A 110 -9.67 -7.97 -0.47
N LEU A 111 -10.65 -8.75 -0.95
CA LEU A 111 -10.60 -10.22 -0.93
C LEU A 111 -9.50 -10.73 -1.84
N ASP A 112 -8.69 -11.66 -1.36
CA ASP A 112 -7.53 -12.25 -2.07
C ASP A 112 -7.82 -13.68 -2.57
N SER A 113 -8.77 -14.38 -1.95
CA SER A 113 -9.00 -15.81 -2.19
C SER A 113 -10.46 -16.24 -2.02
N THR A 114 -10.77 -17.44 -2.53
CA THR A 114 -12.11 -18.06 -2.40
C THR A 114 -12.46 -18.37 -0.95
N TYR A 115 -11.49 -18.69 -0.10
CA TYR A 115 -11.71 -18.88 1.33
C TYR A 115 -12.36 -17.65 2.00
N GLU A 116 -11.84 -16.45 1.69
CA GLU A 116 -12.40 -15.21 2.21
C GLU A 116 -13.80 -14.92 1.62
N LEU A 117 -13.99 -15.27 0.35
CA LEU A 117 -15.28 -15.16 -0.33
C LEU A 117 -16.34 -16.02 0.37
N ASP A 118 -16.02 -17.27 0.71
CA ASP A 118 -16.93 -18.19 1.42
C ASP A 118 -17.35 -17.61 2.79
N THR A 119 -16.41 -17.02 3.52
CA THR A 119 -16.70 -16.35 4.81
C THR A 119 -17.66 -15.18 4.64
N VAL A 120 -17.46 -14.34 3.61
CA VAL A 120 -18.32 -13.18 3.33
C VAL A 120 -19.73 -13.63 2.92
N LEU A 121 -19.84 -14.63 2.06
CA LEU A 121 -21.12 -15.20 1.63
C LEU A 121 -21.91 -15.79 2.82
N LYS A 122 -21.20 -16.54 3.67
CA LYS A 122 -21.81 -17.09 4.90
C LYS A 122 -22.30 -15.96 5.80
N TYR A 123 -21.46 -14.94 6.05
CA TYR A 123 -21.85 -13.79 6.85
C TYR A 123 -23.11 -13.12 6.30
N LYS A 124 -23.17 -12.86 4.98
CA LYS A 124 -24.34 -12.24 4.33
C LYS A 124 -25.60 -13.12 4.44
N SER A 125 -25.46 -14.43 4.33
CA SER A 125 -26.61 -15.35 4.48
C SER A 125 -27.17 -15.40 5.92
N GLU A 126 -26.31 -15.21 6.91
CA GLU A 126 -26.69 -15.15 8.34
C GLU A 126 -27.21 -13.75 8.74
N HIS A 127 -26.91 -12.71 7.94
CA HIS A 127 -27.30 -11.31 8.20
C HIS A 127 -27.88 -10.66 6.91
N PRO A 128 -29.03 -11.17 6.42
CA PRO A 128 -29.55 -10.78 5.10
C PRO A 128 -29.90 -9.29 5.01
N GLU A 129 -30.29 -8.65 6.13
CA GLU A 129 -30.66 -7.22 6.17
C GLU A 129 -29.44 -6.28 6.20
N GLU A 130 -28.24 -6.79 6.52
CA GLU A 130 -27.06 -5.95 6.58
C GLU A 130 -26.53 -5.63 5.18
N GLU A 131 -26.17 -4.38 4.95
CA GLU A 131 -25.44 -3.98 3.75
C GLU A 131 -23.99 -4.44 3.85
N VAL A 132 -23.59 -5.34 2.95
CA VAL A 132 -22.22 -5.87 2.88
C VAL A 132 -21.54 -5.36 1.62
N SER A 133 -20.33 -4.85 1.77
CA SER A 133 -19.49 -4.41 0.67
C SER A 133 -18.07 -4.92 0.81
N VAL A 134 -17.46 -5.28 -0.30
CA VAL A 134 -16.08 -5.78 -0.37
C VAL A 134 -15.35 -5.22 -1.58
N GLY A 135 -14.05 -5.28 -1.57
CA GLY A 135 -13.18 -5.13 -2.73
C GLY A 135 -12.65 -6.47 -3.19
N LEU A 136 -12.08 -6.48 -4.37
CA LEU A 136 -11.44 -7.65 -4.97
C LEU A 136 -9.99 -7.33 -5.33
N ARG A 137 -9.08 -8.22 -5.00
CA ARG A 137 -7.70 -8.14 -5.46
C ARG A 137 -7.54 -8.84 -6.79
N LEU A 138 -7.10 -8.11 -7.80
CA LEU A 138 -6.75 -8.63 -9.12
C LEU A 138 -5.33 -9.20 -9.11
N ASN A 139 -5.16 -10.41 -9.62
CA ASN A 139 -3.85 -10.97 -9.95
C ASN A 139 -3.34 -10.29 -11.22
N ILE A 140 -2.32 -9.48 -11.07
CA ILE A 140 -1.73 -8.69 -12.15
C ILE A 140 -0.64 -9.49 -12.86
N ASP A 141 -0.68 -9.52 -14.18
CA ASP A 141 0.40 -9.99 -15.04
C ASP A 141 1.36 -8.83 -15.35
N LEU A 142 2.60 -8.94 -14.91
CA LEU A 142 3.67 -7.99 -15.23
C LEU A 142 4.62 -8.51 -16.32
N THR A 143 4.14 -9.30 -17.24
CA THR A 143 4.92 -9.74 -18.39
C THR A 143 5.02 -8.60 -19.41
N ASP A 144 6.25 -8.23 -19.76
CA ASP A 144 6.48 -7.20 -20.76
C ASP A 144 6.24 -7.72 -22.20
N LYS A 145 6.35 -6.81 -23.17
CA LYS A 145 6.16 -7.12 -24.60
C LYS A 145 7.12 -8.19 -25.13
N ASP A 146 8.25 -8.40 -24.46
CA ASP A 146 9.27 -9.39 -24.84
C ASP A 146 9.05 -10.74 -24.12
N GLY A 147 7.93 -10.89 -23.39
CA GLY A 147 7.56 -12.09 -22.66
C GLY A 147 8.33 -12.28 -21.34
N VAL A 148 8.98 -11.23 -20.84
CA VAL A 148 9.77 -11.29 -19.59
C VAL A 148 8.92 -10.78 -18.42
N SER A 149 8.74 -11.62 -17.42
CA SER A 149 8.06 -11.22 -16.18
C SER A 149 8.91 -10.24 -15.37
N LYS A 150 8.29 -9.15 -14.93
CA LYS A 150 8.88 -8.13 -14.04
C LYS A 150 8.53 -8.37 -12.57
N LEU A 151 7.87 -9.47 -12.25
CA LEU A 151 7.56 -9.83 -10.87
C LEU A 151 8.83 -10.01 -10.03
N GLN A 152 8.72 -9.65 -8.76
CA GLN A 152 9.83 -9.79 -7.81
C GLN A 152 10.28 -11.25 -7.67
N CYS A 153 11.56 -11.47 -7.42
CA CYS A 153 12.17 -12.78 -7.25
C CYS A 153 12.07 -13.71 -8.48
N GLY A 154 11.91 -13.17 -9.68
CA GLY A 154 11.85 -13.96 -10.92
C GLY A 154 10.59 -14.84 -11.04
N LEU A 155 9.55 -14.55 -10.28
CA LEU A 155 8.27 -15.26 -10.39
C LEU A 155 7.66 -15.04 -11.77
N ARG A 156 7.10 -16.09 -12.34
CA ARG A 156 6.38 -16.02 -13.62
C ARG A 156 4.93 -15.55 -13.42
N ILE A 157 4.30 -15.96 -12.34
CA ILE A 157 2.90 -15.64 -12.00
C ILE A 157 2.88 -15.20 -10.55
N GLY A 158 2.14 -14.11 -10.26
CA GLY A 158 1.87 -13.65 -8.92
C GLY A 158 0.96 -14.62 -8.16
N ARG A 159 1.17 -14.75 -6.85
CA ARG A 159 0.39 -15.68 -6.00
C ARG A 159 -0.84 -15.02 -5.35
N PHE A 160 -1.04 -13.75 -5.53
CA PHE A 160 -2.06 -12.97 -4.83
C PHE A 160 -3.21 -12.62 -5.75
N GLY A 161 -4.41 -12.61 -5.18
CA GLY A 161 -5.61 -12.16 -5.86
C GLY A 161 -6.22 -13.17 -6.83
N PHE A 162 -7.36 -12.81 -7.37
CA PHE A 162 -8.10 -13.59 -8.35
C PHE A 162 -7.57 -13.33 -9.76
N SER A 163 -7.41 -14.38 -10.55
CA SER A 163 -7.14 -14.23 -11.98
C SER A 163 -8.32 -13.56 -12.69
N GLN A 164 -8.07 -12.92 -13.84
CA GLN A 164 -9.14 -12.31 -14.63
C GLN A 164 -10.24 -13.30 -15.00
N THR A 165 -9.88 -14.56 -15.26
CA THR A 165 -10.85 -15.62 -15.58
C THR A 165 -11.74 -15.98 -14.39
N MET A 166 -11.21 -15.94 -13.17
CA MET A 166 -11.99 -16.21 -11.95
C MET A 166 -12.90 -15.04 -11.57
N LEU A 167 -12.47 -13.81 -11.81
CA LEU A 167 -13.18 -12.60 -11.36
C LEU A 167 -14.62 -12.56 -11.89
N LYS A 168 -14.88 -13.00 -13.12
CA LYS A 168 -16.25 -13.00 -13.68
C LYS A 168 -17.21 -13.82 -12.82
N GLY A 169 -16.80 -15.01 -12.41
CA GLY A 169 -17.61 -15.86 -11.53
C GLY A 169 -17.77 -15.29 -10.13
N VAL A 170 -16.68 -14.71 -9.57
CA VAL A 170 -16.68 -14.09 -8.25
C VAL A 170 -17.62 -12.87 -8.22
N VAL A 171 -17.56 -12.01 -9.23
CA VAL A 171 -18.41 -10.82 -9.36
C VAL A 171 -19.88 -11.22 -9.49
N SER A 172 -20.21 -12.22 -10.33
CA SER A 172 -21.59 -12.74 -10.44
C SER A 172 -22.08 -13.24 -9.08
N LEU A 173 -21.31 -14.09 -8.43
CA LEU A 173 -21.65 -14.67 -7.13
C LEU A 173 -21.90 -13.62 -6.04
N LEU A 174 -21.06 -12.58 -5.97
CA LEU A 174 -21.26 -11.48 -5.02
C LEU A 174 -22.55 -10.70 -5.33
N ARG A 175 -22.79 -10.37 -6.59
CA ARG A 175 -24.00 -9.63 -7.01
C ARG A 175 -25.28 -10.44 -6.76
N ASP A 176 -25.27 -11.75 -7.06
CA ASP A 176 -26.40 -12.64 -6.84
C ASP A 176 -26.78 -12.75 -5.35
N ASN A 177 -25.82 -12.50 -4.47
CA ASN A 177 -26.02 -12.46 -3.01
C ASN A 177 -26.20 -11.04 -2.45
N GLY A 178 -26.38 -10.02 -3.30
CA GLY A 178 -26.60 -8.64 -2.88
C GLY A 178 -25.42 -8.00 -2.18
N ILE A 179 -24.18 -8.46 -2.46
CA ILE A 179 -22.95 -7.91 -1.92
C ILE A 179 -22.37 -6.90 -2.90
N LYS A 180 -22.10 -5.67 -2.44
CA LYS A 180 -21.55 -4.59 -3.27
C LYS A 180 -20.05 -4.76 -3.46
N ILE A 181 -19.57 -4.47 -4.67
CA ILE A 181 -18.15 -4.45 -4.99
C ILE A 181 -17.71 -2.98 -5.05
N VAL A 182 -17.00 -2.52 -4.02
CA VAL A 182 -16.64 -1.11 -3.85
C VAL A 182 -15.18 -0.80 -4.12
N SER A 183 -14.31 -1.80 -4.27
CA SER A 183 -12.88 -1.62 -4.51
C SER A 183 -12.34 -2.66 -5.49
N LEU A 184 -11.42 -2.23 -6.37
CA LEU A 184 -10.55 -3.11 -7.13
C LEU A 184 -9.11 -2.76 -6.77
N HIS A 185 -8.34 -3.77 -6.33
CA HIS A 185 -6.97 -3.63 -5.84
C HIS A 185 -5.99 -4.35 -6.77
N GLY A 186 -5.02 -3.61 -7.32
CA GLY A 186 -4.06 -4.09 -8.31
C GLY A 186 -2.61 -4.18 -7.81
N HIS A 187 -2.37 -4.30 -6.49
CA HIS A 187 -1.00 -4.34 -5.98
C HIS A 187 -0.23 -5.58 -6.41
N THR A 188 0.97 -5.36 -7.00
CA THR A 188 1.96 -6.40 -7.21
C THR A 188 3.38 -5.85 -7.06
N SER A 189 4.30 -6.68 -6.54
CA SER A 189 5.69 -6.28 -6.34
C SER A 189 6.51 -6.58 -7.60
N SER A 190 7.15 -5.55 -8.16
CA SER A 190 8.10 -5.68 -9.25
C SER A 190 9.56 -5.66 -8.76
N SER A 191 10.46 -6.26 -9.54
CA SER A 191 11.89 -6.29 -9.24
C SER A 191 12.57 -4.92 -9.38
N ASP A 192 12.08 -4.09 -10.28
CA ASP A 192 12.69 -2.81 -10.70
C ASP A 192 11.91 -1.57 -10.29
N ARG A 193 10.67 -1.71 -9.83
CA ARG A 193 9.74 -0.60 -9.50
C ARG A 193 9.61 0.44 -10.62
N ALA A 194 9.73 -0.01 -11.88
CA ALA A 194 9.68 0.89 -13.02
C ALA A 194 8.30 1.52 -13.19
N VAL A 195 8.26 2.76 -13.69
CA VAL A 195 7.01 3.48 -13.96
C VAL A 195 6.13 2.72 -14.96
N ALA A 196 6.74 2.07 -15.96
CA ALA A 196 6.02 1.28 -16.96
C ALA A 196 5.18 0.13 -16.36
N ASN A 197 5.58 -0.42 -15.21
CA ASN A 197 4.80 -1.46 -14.54
C ASN A 197 3.44 -0.93 -14.07
N TYR A 198 3.38 0.34 -13.64
CA TYR A 198 2.12 0.97 -13.22
C TYR A 198 1.17 1.21 -14.39
N ASN A 199 1.68 1.46 -15.58
CA ASN A 199 0.84 1.49 -16.78
C ASN A 199 0.19 0.12 -17.04
N LEU A 200 0.96 -0.97 -16.93
CA LEU A 200 0.42 -2.33 -17.10
C LEU A 200 -0.62 -2.68 -16.01
N ILE A 201 -0.36 -2.30 -14.75
CA ILE A 201 -1.30 -2.50 -13.65
C ILE A 201 -2.62 -1.77 -13.94
N VAL A 202 -2.54 -0.47 -14.22
CA VAL A 202 -3.72 0.38 -14.43
C VAL A 202 -4.53 -0.08 -15.63
N LEU A 203 -3.90 -0.40 -16.76
CA LEU A 203 -4.61 -0.86 -17.95
C LEU A 203 -5.36 -2.18 -17.71
N GLN A 204 -4.76 -3.14 -17.00
CA GLN A 204 -5.45 -4.39 -16.64
C GLN A 204 -6.62 -4.14 -15.69
N MET A 205 -6.46 -3.25 -14.70
CA MET A 205 -7.53 -2.88 -13.79
C MET A 205 -8.69 -2.20 -14.52
N LEU A 206 -8.40 -1.24 -15.41
CA LEU A 206 -9.41 -0.57 -16.23
C LEU A 206 -10.17 -1.56 -17.11
N GLN A 207 -9.45 -2.46 -17.79
CA GLN A 207 -10.07 -3.52 -18.59
C GLN A 207 -11.02 -4.39 -17.77
N VAL A 208 -10.63 -4.78 -16.55
CA VAL A 208 -11.49 -5.56 -15.65
C VAL A 208 -12.73 -4.76 -15.23
N CYS A 209 -12.57 -3.48 -14.90
CA CYS A 209 -13.70 -2.61 -14.54
C CYS A 209 -14.71 -2.48 -15.67
N GLU A 210 -14.26 -2.28 -16.91
CA GLU A 210 -15.12 -2.20 -18.08
C GLU A 210 -15.80 -3.54 -18.38
N CYS A 211 -15.02 -4.63 -18.50
CA CYS A 211 -15.54 -5.94 -18.85
C CYS A 211 -16.53 -6.51 -17.83
N LEU A 212 -16.41 -6.15 -16.56
CA LEU A 212 -17.27 -6.62 -15.47
C LEU A 212 -18.28 -5.55 -15.02
N GLU A 213 -18.34 -4.41 -15.72
CA GLU A 213 -19.28 -3.31 -15.43
C GLU A 213 -19.29 -2.90 -13.95
N LEU A 214 -18.09 -2.63 -13.39
CA LEU A 214 -17.95 -2.23 -11.99
C LEU A 214 -18.29 -0.72 -11.80
N ASN A 215 -19.51 -0.33 -12.15
CA ASN A 215 -19.92 1.08 -12.22
C ASN A 215 -20.15 1.73 -10.85
N ASP A 216 -20.29 0.94 -9.79
CA ASP A 216 -20.44 1.42 -8.40
C ASP A 216 -19.12 1.45 -7.62
N LEU A 217 -17.99 1.31 -8.33
CA LEU A 217 -16.66 1.25 -7.70
C LEU A 217 -16.32 2.58 -7.01
N GLN A 218 -16.01 2.52 -5.73
CA GLN A 218 -15.63 3.70 -4.92
C GLN A 218 -14.11 3.89 -4.89
N TYR A 219 -13.34 2.78 -4.90
CA TYR A 219 -11.90 2.79 -4.76
C TYR A 219 -11.21 2.04 -5.90
N PHE A 220 -10.30 2.71 -6.56
CA PHE A 220 -9.40 2.17 -7.58
C PHE A 220 -8.00 2.15 -6.99
N ASP A 221 -7.61 1.00 -6.40
CA ASP A 221 -6.42 0.87 -5.59
C ASP A 221 -5.27 0.27 -6.39
N VAL A 222 -4.31 1.11 -6.75
CA VAL A 222 -3.14 0.70 -7.54
C VAL A 222 -2.00 0.12 -6.67
N GLY A 223 -2.20 0.06 -5.36
CA GLY A 223 -1.25 -0.49 -4.42
C GLY A 223 -0.01 0.37 -4.18
N GLY A 224 1.07 -0.29 -3.77
CA GLY A 224 2.34 0.32 -3.42
C GLY A 224 3.50 -0.09 -4.34
N GLY A 225 4.74 -0.06 -3.79
CA GLY A 225 5.93 -0.49 -4.54
C GLY A 225 6.67 0.65 -5.25
N PHE A 226 6.41 1.90 -4.90
CA PHE A 226 7.05 3.08 -5.48
C PHE A 226 8.49 3.27 -5.01
N PHE A 227 9.32 3.92 -5.84
CA PHE A 227 10.50 4.64 -5.38
C PHE A 227 10.07 5.95 -4.72
N GLY A 228 10.96 6.50 -3.90
CA GLY A 228 10.73 7.75 -3.20
C GLY A 228 11.91 8.14 -2.36
N ALA A 229 11.65 8.60 -1.15
CA ALA A 229 12.69 8.95 -0.20
C ALA A 229 13.70 7.82 0.00
N ALA A 230 14.98 8.18 0.10
CA ALA A 230 16.06 7.24 0.34
C ALA A 230 16.92 7.69 1.54
N ALA A 231 17.55 6.72 2.21
CA ALA A 231 18.48 7.02 3.28
C ALA A 231 19.65 7.88 2.79
N LYS A 232 20.18 8.71 3.69
CA LYS A 232 21.31 9.60 3.38
C LYS A 232 22.49 8.79 2.83
N GLY A 233 23.06 9.25 1.73
CA GLY A 233 24.21 8.60 1.07
C GLY A 233 23.83 7.57 0.01
N ILE A 234 22.52 7.27 -0.19
CA ILE A 234 22.06 6.45 -1.30
C ILE A 234 21.70 7.37 -2.47
N ASP A 235 22.39 7.18 -3.60
CA ASP A 235 22.08 7.91 -4.83
C ASP A 235 20.81 7.35 -5.48
N VAL A 236 19.80 8.20 -5.58
CA VAL A 236 18.52 7.91 -6.24
C VAL A 236 18.23 8.88 -7.38
N SER A 237 19.24 9.62 -7.85
CA SER A 237 19.08 10.63 -8.91
C SER A 237 18.53 10.05 -10.21
N ASN A 238 18.82 8.78 -10.49
CA ASN A 238 18.35 8.02 -11.66
C ASN A 238 17.03 7.24 -11.39
N LYS A 239 16.40 7.41 -10.22
CA LYS A 239 15.14 6.71 -9.89
C LYS A 239 13.94 7.58 -10.20
N PRO A 240 12.79 6.98 -10.53
CA PRO A 240 11.56 7.73 -10.75
C PRO A 240 11.16 8.53 -9.51
N LYS A 241 10.64 9.73 -9.75
CA LYS A 241 10.03 10.60 -8.73
C LYS A 241 8.53 10.31 -8.63
N TYR A 242 7.87 10.82 -7.59
CA TYR A 242 6.43 10.64 -7.38
C TYR A 242 5.61 11.15 -8.58
N GLU A 243 6.02 12.26 -9.20
CA GLU A 243 5.36 12.84 -10.37
C GLU A 243 5.40 11.91 -11.60
N ASN A 244 6.46 11.12 -11.76
CA ASN A 244 6.56 10.17 -12.86
C ASN A 244 5.50 9.07 -12.73
N TYR A 245 5.30 8.54 -11.52
CA TYR A 245 4.24 7.56 -11.24
C TYR A 245 2.85 8.19 -11.37
N ALA A 246 2.65 9.37 -10.78
CA ALA A 246 1.39 10.09 -10.83
C ALA A 246 0.96 10.35 -12.28
N ASN A 247 1.87 10.86 -13.12
CA ASN A 247 1.58 11.11 -14.52
C ASN A 247 1.22 9.82 -15.25
N CYS A 248 2.00 8.76 -15.09
CA CYS A 248 1.74 7.47 -15.73
C CYS A 248 0.36 6.89 -15.37
N ILE A 249 0.02 6.87 -14.09
CA ILE A 249 -1.26 6.37 -13.58
C ILE A 249 -2.41 7.24 -14.07
N LEU A 250 -2.28 8.56 -13.93
CA LEU A 250 -3.34 9.51 -14.28
C LEU A 250 -3.53 9.64 -15.79
N ASP A 251 -2.48 9.53 -16.62
CA ASP A 251 -2.61 9.53 -18.06
C ASP A 251 -3.47 8.35 -18.54
N ALA A 252 -3.24 7.15 -18.00
CA ALA A 252 -4.04 5.97 -18.30
C ALA A 252 -5.49 6.11 -17.79
N CYS A 253 -5.67 6.51 -16.52
CA CYS A 253 -7.00 6.66 -15.92
C CYS A 253 -7.84 7.72 -16.63
N LEU A 254 -7.28 8.92 -16.84
CA LEU A 254 -8.02 10.06 -17.39
C LEU A 254 -8.23 9.96 -18.92
N SER A 255 -7.57 9.05 -19.61
CA SER A 255 -7.88 8.73 -21.01
C SER A 255 -9.00 7.70 -21.18
N ASN A 256 -9.38 7.00 -20.11
CA ASN A 256 -10.35 5.91 -20.13
C ASN A 256 -11.78 6.41 -19.87
N GLU A 257 -12.75 6.02 -20.69
CA GLU A 257 -14.13 6.51 -20.60
C GLU A 257 -14.88 6.00 -19.36
N TRP A 258 -14.71 4.72 -18.99
CA TRP A 258 -15.29 4.17 -17.76
C TRP A 258 -14.80 4.98 -16.54
N PHE A 259 -13.50 5.24 -16.45
CA PHE A 259 -12.91 5.97 -15.33
C PHE A 259 -13.44 7.41 -15.24
N LYS A 260 -13.63 8.10 -16.38
CA LYS A 260 -14.21 9.45 -16.44
C LYS A 260 -15.65 9.47 -15.96
N GLN A 261 -16.42 8.42 -16.24
CA GLN A 261 -17.83 8.31 -15.83
C GLN A 261 -17.98 7.99 -14.34
N VAL A 262 -17.26 6.97 -13.86
CA VAL A 262 -17.37 6.47 -12.47
C VAL A 262 -16.62 7.38 -11.50
N GLN A 263 -15.47 7.92 -11.90
CA GLN A 263 -14.61 8.78 -11.07
C GLN A 263 -14.32 8.19 -9.69
N PRO A 264 -13.81 6.96 -9.58
CA PRO A 264 -13.51 6.35 -8.29
C PRO A 264 -12.37 7.10 -7.58
N THR A 265 -12.29 6.99 -6.27
CA THR A 265 -11.13 7.48 -5.51
C THR A 265 -9.92 6.61 -5.83
N ILE A 266 -8.84 7.22 -6.32
CA ILE A 266 -7.56 6.51 -6.48
C ILE A 266 -6.95 6.28 -5.10
N VAL A 267 -6.57 5.04 -4.83
CA VAL A 267 -5.79 4.68 -3.64
C VAL A 267 -4.36 4.34 -4.06
N ILE A 268 -3.41 4.88 -3.31
CA ILE A 268 -1.98 4.56 -3.40
C ILE A 268 -1.48 4.11 -2.04
N GLU A 269 -0.63 3.10 -2.00
CA GLU A 269 -0.18 2.44 -0.76
C GLU A 269 1.33 2.60 -0.53
N PRO A 270 1.85 3.82 -0.31
CA PRO A 270 3.27 4.01 -0.09
C PRO A 270 3.71 3.37 1.22
N GLY A 271 4.81 2.64 1.17
CA GLY A 271 5.52 2.09 2.32
C GLY A 271 6.94 2.63 2.36
N VAL A 272 7.90 1.86 1.83
CA VAL A 272 9.33 2.24 1.82
C VAL A 272 9.55 3.63 1.22
N SER A 273 8.80 4.01 0.19
CA SER A 273 8.92 5.30 -0.48
C SER A 273 8.75 6.51 0.45
N VAL A 274 8.04 6.37 1.56
CA VAL A 274 7.81 7.48 2.52
C VAL A 274 8.54 7.30 3.85
N VAL A 275 9.12 6.11 4.14
CA VAL A 275 9.78 5.84 5.44
C VAL A 275 11.31 5.64 5.36
N ALA A 276 11.88 5.43 4.17
CA ALA A 276 13.27 4.99 4.05
C ALA A 276 14.33 5.98 4.61
N ASN A 277 14.01 7.27 4.69
CA ASN A 277 14.89 8.32 5.24
C ASN A 277 14.45 8.87 6.61
N VAL A 278 13.43 8.25 7.23
CA VAL A 278 12.80 8.78 8.46
C VAL A 278 13.57 8.39 9.72
N PHE A 279 14.30 7.28 9.67
CA PHE A 279 15.02 6.76 10.82
C PHE A 279 16.52 6.90 10.66
N SER A 280 17.19 7.30 11.75
CA SER A 280 18.64 7.26 11.90
C SER A 280 19.01 6.32 13.05
N TYR A 281 19.99 5.44 12.82
CA TYR A 281 20.55 4.61 13.87
C TYR A 281 21.70 5.36 14.53
N VAL A 282 21.67 5.48 15.85
CA VAL A 282 22.68 6.19 16.65
C VAL A 282 23.32 5.21 17.62
N SER A 283 24.64 5.07 17.53
CA SER A 283 25.42 4.22 18.43
C SER A 283 26.67 4.94 18.92
N LYS A 284 27.28 4.40 19.98
CA LYS A 284 28.56 4.85 20.51
C LYS A 284 29.67 3.97 19.95
N ILE A 285 30.74 4.61 19.46
CA ILE A 285 31.95 3.88 19.07
C ILE A 285 32.71 3.48 20.35
N PHE A 286 32.88 2.19 20.56
CA PHE A 286 33.64 1.64 21.68
C PHE A 286 35.11 1.45 21.32
N GLN A 287 35.43 1.12 20.08
CA GLN A 287 36.76 0.84 19.64
C GLN A 287 36.94 1.18 18.16
N VAL A 288 38.15 1.63 17.83
CA VAL A 288 38.63 1.77 16.45
C VAL A 288 39.82 0.82 16.30
N LYS A 289 39.75 -0.10 15.34
CA LYS A 289 40.86 -1.01 14.98
C LYS A 289 41.39 -0.62 13.61
N ASP A 290 42.70 -0.64 13.46
CA ASP A 290 43.38 -0.58 12.16
C ASP A 290 43.92 -1.97 11.83
N ILE A 291 43.47 -2.55 10.72
CA ILE A 291 43.93 -3.85 10.26
C ILE A 291 44.30 -3.68 8.79
N ALA A 292 45.58 -3.83 8.50
CA ALA A 292 46.14 -3.71 7.15
C ALA A 292 45.76 -2.37 6.46
N GLY A 293 45.74 -1.26 7.21
CA GLY A 293 45.39 0.07 6.70
C GLY A 293 43.91 0.34 6.58
N GLN A 294 43.02 -0.61 6.92
CA GLN A 294 41.59 -0.43 6.96
C GLN A 294 41.08 -0.23 8.40
N LYS A 295 40.32 0.83 8.63
CA LYS A 295 39.74 1.14 9.94
C LYS A 295 38.39 0.47 10.12
N PHE A 296 38.25 -0.24 11.23
CA PHE A 296 37.02 -0.87 11.66
C PHE A 296 36.52 -0.21 12.94
N LEU A 297 35.23 0.12 12.94
CA LEU A 297 34.53 0.71 14.08
C LEU A 297 33.70 -0.35 14.77
N THR A 298 33.88 -0.56 16.08
CA THR A 298 33.02 -1.39 16.90
C THR A 298 32.04 -0.47 17.64
N THR A 299 30.73 -0.72 17.47
CA THR A 299 29.64 0.10 18.04
C THR A 299 28.71 -0.76 18.88
#